data_1bcea507f5f24e6b4bc826b37a4b0d41
#
_entry.id   1bcea507f5f24e6b4bc826b37a4b0d41
#
_cell.length_a   1.000
_cell.length_b   1.000
_cell.length_c   1.000
_cell.angle_alpha   90.00
_cell.angle_beta   90.00
_cell.angle_gamma   90.00
#
_symmetry.space_group_name_H-M   'P 1'
#
loop_
_entity.id
_entity.type
_entity.pdbx_description
1 polymer ?
#
loop_
_entity_poly.entity_id
_entity_poly.type
_entity_poly.pdbx_seq_one_letter_code
_entity_poly.pdbx_strand_id
1 'polypeptide(L)'
;MDGIDDAADVYVVFGGINDFSRNVPLGELGSTDVHEFYGALDYLVRTITARSPRAKLVFMTPCKTSGKHEKDIPASDELNHLGLTQVAYVRAMLEVCDRYSVPVIDLYAQSGISPFLPEHRELYMPDGLHYSPAGYERLAHRIAAGLTAVCR
;
A
#
# COMPACT_ATOMS: atom_id res chain seq x y z
N MET A 1 -10.34 -10.74 12.92
CA MET A 1 -10.14 -9.28 12.80
C MET A 1 -10.75 -8.54 13.99
N ASP A 2 -10.13 -8.68 15.13
CA ASP A 2 -10.63 -8.08 16.39
C ASP A 2 -10.14 -6.64 16.63
N GLY A 3 -9.72 -5.91 15.63
CA GLY A 3 -9.15 -4.57 15.75
C GLY A 3 -9.82 -3.50 14.88
N ILE A 4 -10.97 -3.82 14.24
CA ILE A 4 -11.72 -2.81 13.49
C ILE A 4 -12.63 -2.08 14.49
N ASP A 5 -12.41 -0.77 14.64
CA ASP A 5 -13.29 0.09 15.43
C ASP A 5 -14.53 0.42 14.60
N ASP A 6 -15.66 -0.20 14.95
CA ASP A 6 -16.94 -0.03 14.23
C ASP A 6 -17.52 1.41 14.34
N ALA A 7 -16.89 2.27 15.15
CA ALA A 7 -17.25 3.68 15.29
C ALA A 7 -16.40 4.63 14.42
N ALA A 8 -15.45 4.11 13.64
CA ALA A 8 -14.62 4.95 12.78
C ALA A 8 -15.40 5.53 11.60
N ASP A 9 -15.23 6.80 11.32
CA ASP A 9 -15.80 7.47 10.14
C ASP A 9 -14.99 7.21 8.87
N VAL A 10 -13.70 6.94 9.01
CA VAL A 10 -12.76 6.71 7.90
C VAL A 10 -11.80 5.57 8.24
N TYR A 11 -11.70 4.61 7.36
CA TYR A 11 -10.66 3.58 7.38
C TYR A 11 -9.64 3.87 6.31
N VAL A 12 -8.37 3.88 6.72
CA VAL A 12 -7.23 4.06 5.81
C VAL A 12 -6.40 2.78 5.83
N VAL A 13 -6.28 2.12 4.69
CA VAL A 13 -5.46 0.92 4.52
C VAL A 13 -4.16 1.29 3.83
N PHE A 14 -3.04 1.10 4.53
CA PHE A 14 -1.69 1.33 3.99
C PHE A 14 -0.85 0.08 4.15
N GLY A 15 -0.56 -0.61 3.06
CA GLY A 15 0.13 -1.90 3.10
C GLY A 15 0.60 -2.36 1.73
N GLY A 16 1.01 -3.62 1.62
CA GLY A 16 1.42 -4.29 0.38
C GLY A 16 2.93 -4.42 0.19
N ILE A 17 3.77 -3.65 0.89
CA ILE A 17 5.23 -3.81 0.81
C ILE A 17 5.70 -5.11 1.45
N ASN A 18 5.10 -5.51 2.56
CA ASN A 18 5.43 -6.78 3.22
C ASN A 18 4.99 -7.97 2.38
N ASP A 19 3.86 -7.86 1.69
CA ASP A 19 3.35 -8.93 0.81
C ASP A 19 4.32 -9.17 -0.34
N PHE A 20 4.78 -8.10 -0.98
CA PHE A 20 5.81 -8.17 -2.01
C PHE A 20 7.12 -8.78 -1.49
N SER A 21 7.65 -8.27 -0.37
CA SER A 21 8.95 -8.68 0.17
C SER A 21 8.93 -10.08 0.80
N ARG A 22 7.79 -10.56 1.26
CA ARG A 22 7.62 -11.89 1.87
C ARG A 22 7.07 -12.93 0.88
N ASN A 23 7.01 -12.59 -0.40
CA ASN A 23 6.58 -13.52 -1.44
C ASN A 23 5.17 -14.07 -1.23
N VAL A 24 4.23 -13.23 -0.78
CA VAL A 24 2.81 -13.61 -0.70
C VAL A 24 2.32 -13.86 -2.12
N PRO A 25 1.69 -15.01 -2.42
CA PRO A 25 1.14 -15.27 -3.75
C PRO A 25 0.18 -14.16 -4.17
N LEU A 26 0.27 -13.74 -5.44
CA LEU A 26 -0.58 -12.65 -5.94
C LEU A 26 -2.05 -13.07 -6.01
N GLY A 27 -2.30 -14.30 -6.50
CA GLY A 27 -3.65 -14.74 -6.84
C GLY A 27 -4.21 -14.03 -8.06
N GLU A 28 -5.53 -13.97 -8.16
CA GLU A 28 -6.24 -13.30 -9.25
C GLU A 28 -7.43 -12.47 -8.75
N LEU A 29 -7.88 -11.52 -9.54
CA LEU A 29 -9.03 -10.68 -9.21
C LEU A 29 -10.30 -11.52 -9.04
N GLY A 30 -10.87 -11.49 -7.84
CA GLY A 30 -12.03 -12.29 -7.44
C GLY A 30 -11.69 -13.51 -6.61
N SER A 31 -10.40 -13.79 -6.35
CA SER A 31 -9.99 -14.79 -5.34
C SER A 31 -10.60 -14.46 -3.98
N THR A 32 -11.00 -15.52 -3.26
CA THR A 32 -11.48 -15.45 -1.87
C THR A 32 -10.48 -16.04 -0.88
N ASP A 33 -9.33 -16.51 -1.36
CA ASP A 33 -8.26 -17.03 -0.51
C ASP A 33 -7.49 -15.88 0.14
N VAL A 34 -7.63 -15.75 1.44
CA VAL A 34 -6.96 -14.69 2.24
C VAL A 34 -5.44 -14.88 2.35
N HIS A 35 -4.89 -16.00 1.88
CA HIS A 35 -3.45 -16.23 1.77
C HIS A 35 -2.86 -15.74 0.45
N GLU A 36 -3.70 -15.29 -0.47
CA GLU A 36 -3.33 -14.58 -1.69
C GLU A 36 -3.60 -13.09 -1.55
N PHE A 37 -2.77 -12.26 -2.21
CA PHE A 37 -2.86 -10.80 -2.06
C PHE A 37 -4.20 -10.24 -2.55
N TYR A 38 -4.69 -10.68 -3.73
CA TYR A 38 -6.01 -10.30 -4.22
C TYR A 38 -7.13 -10.70 -3.25
N GLY A 39 -7.10 -11.93 -2.76
CA GLY A 39 -8.11 -12.43 -1.83
C GLY A 39 -8.09 -11.72 -0.48
N ALA A 40 -6.90 -11.38 0.04
CA ALA A 40 -6.75 -10.60 1.26
C ALA A 40 -7.33 -9.19 1.12
N LEU A 41 -7.07 -8.52 -0.01
CA LEU A 41 -7.63 -7.20 -0.31
C LEU A 41 -9.16 -7.25 -0.46
N ASP A 42 -9.69 -8.23 -1.19
CA ASP A 42 -11.15 -8.46 -1.34
C ASP A 42 -11.81 -8.66 0.03
N TYR A 43 -11.19 -9.50 0.87
CA TYR A 43 -11.67 -9.75 2.23
C TYR A 43 -11.67 -8.48 3.09
N LEU A 44 -10.63 -7.65 3.02
CA LEU A 44 -10.56 -6.38 3.74
C LEU A 44 -11.69 -5.44 3.34
N VAL A 45 -11.88 -5.21 2.03
CA VAL A 45 -12.94 -4.33 1.52
C VAL A 45 -14.31 -4.80 1.99
N ARG A 46 -14.62 -6.09 1.79
CA ARG A 46 -15.92 -6.66 2.17
C ARG A 46 -16.16 -6.59 3.68
N THR A 47 -15.14 -6.93 4.48
CA THR A 47 -15.29 -6.98 5.94
C THR A 47 -15.50 -5.60 6.52
N ILE A 48 -14.70 -4.60 6.10
CA ILE A 48 -14.83 -3.22 6.58
C ILE A 48 -16.20 -2.66 6.17
N THR A 49 -16.58 -2.84 4.90
CA THR A 49 -17.88 -2.35 4.40
C THR A 49 -19.07 -3.01 5.10
N ALA A 50 -18.99 -4.31 5.38
CA ALA A 50 -20.07 -5.02 6.08
C ALA A 50 -20.25 -4.56 7.53
N ARG A 51 -19.14 -4.27 8.22
CA ARG A 51 -19.15 -3.81 9.63
C ARG A 51 -19.50 -2.34 9.76
N SER A 52 -19.00 -1.51 8.84
CA SER A 52 -19.15 -0.05 8.90
C SER A 52 -19.59 0.51 7.53
N PRO A 53 -20.83 0.24 7.08
CA PRO A 53 -21.28 0.57 5.73
C PRO A 53 -21.40 2.09 5.46
N ARG A 54 -21.34 2.91 6.50
CA ARG A 54 -21.37 4.38 6.38
C ARG A 54 -19.98 5.01 6.39
N ALA A 55 -18.97 4.26 6.85
CA ALA A 55 -17.61 4.76 6.90
C ALA A 55 -17.02 4.88 5.49
N LYS A 56 -16.12 5.83 5.33
CA LYS A 56 -15.30 5.96 4.12
C LYS A 56 -14.13 5.00 4.21
N LEU A 57 -13.84 4.29 3.12
CA LEU A 57 -12.68 3.42 3.00
C LEU A 57 -11.74 4.00 1.95
N VAL A 58 -10.46 4.11 2.29
CA VAL A 58 -9.41 4.64 1.41
C VAL A 58 -8.20 3.72 1.46
N PHE A 59 -7.67 3.36 0.31
CA PHE A 59 -6.40 2.65 0.23
C PHE A 59 -5.26 3.61 -0.11
N MET A 60 -4.06 3.26 0.36
CA MET A 60 -2.81 3.91 -0.05
C MET A 60 -1.88 2.85 -0.61
N THR A 61 -1.39 3.05 -1.84
CA THR A 61 -0.37 2.15 -2.38
C THR A 61 0.95 2.32 -1.62
N PRO A 62 1.74 1.23 -1.44
CA PRO A 62 3.06 1.35 -0.83
C PRO A 62 3.96 2.23 -1.70
N CYS A 63 4.82 3.03 -1.07
CA CYS A 63 5.85 3.77 -1.82
C CYS A 63 6.90 2.83 -2.41
N LYS A 64 7.67 3.33 -3.37
CA LYS A 64 8.83 2.62 -3.91
C LYS A 64 9.88 2.41 -2.83
N THR A 65 10.62 1.31 -2.94
CA THR A 65 11.79 0.99 -2.11
C THR A 65 13.02 0.74 -2.99
N SER A 66 14.21 1.08 -2.50
CA SER A 66 15.48 0.64 -3.12
C SER A 66 15.98 -0.68 -2.54
N GLY A 67 15.14 -1.37 -1.78
CA GLY A 67 15.45 -2.64 -1.16
C GLY A 67 16.25 -2.52 0.13
N LYS A 68 16.33 -3.63 0.83
CA LYS A 68 17.15 -3.84 2.01
C LYS A 68 17.70 -5.26 1.95
N HIS A 69 18.74 -5.43 1.11
CA HIS A 69 19.25 -6.75 0.72
C HIS A 69 19.76 -7.58 1.89
N GLU A 70 20.28 -6.95 2.95
CA GLU A 70 20.68 -7.66 4.17
C GLU A 70 19.49 -8.31 4.94
N LYS A 71 18.25 -7.97 4.56
CA LYS A 71 17.01 -8.55 5.07
C LYS A 71 16.20 -9.27 3.99
N ASP A 72 16.81 -9.55 2.85
CA ASP A 72 16.16 -10.18 1.69
C ASP A 72 14.91 -9.41 1.20
N ILE A 73 14.96 -8.09 1.24
CA ILE A 73 13.90 -7.22 0.73
C ILE A 73 14.36 -6.64 -0.61
N PRO A 74 13.73 -7.03 -1.74
CA PRO A 74 14.12 -6.54 -3.06
C PRO A 74 13.73 -5.06 -3.26
N ALA A 75 14.43 -4.39 -4.16
CA ALA A 75 14.01 -3.08 -4.65
C ALA A 75 12.71 -3.19 -5.49
N SER A 76 12.05 -2.05 -5.69
CA SER A 76 10.74 -2.03 -6.40
C SER A 76 10.80 -2.54 -7.83
N ASP A 77 11.96 -2.42 -8.48
CA ASP A 77 12.24 -2.87 -9.85
C ASP A 77 12.94 -4.23 -9.92
N GLU A 78 13.27 -4.82 -8.77
CA GLU A 78 13.79 -6.18 -8.67
C GLU A 78 12.66 -7.19 -8.53
N LEU A 79 12.97 -8.45 -8.91
CA LEU A 79 12.04 -9.57 -8.74
C LEU A 79 12.13 -10.12 -7.32
N ASN A 80 10.99 -10.40 -6.71
CA ASN A 80 10.94 -11.24 -5.52
C ASN A 80 11.10 -12.72 -5.88
N HIS A 81 11.05 -13.63 -4.89
CA HIS A 81 11.24 -15.06 -5.15
C HIS A 81 10.12 -15.72 -5.96
N LEU A 82 8.99 -15.02 -6.17
CA LEU A 82 7.91 -15.45 -7.07
C LEU A 82 8.09 -14.90 -8.51
N GLY A 83 9.19 -14.19 -8.79
CA GLY A 83 9.43 -13.58 -10.10
C GLY A 83 8.55 -12.35 -10.37
N LEU A 84 8.08 -11.66 -9.32
CA LEU A 84 7.22 -10.49 -9.41
C LEU A 84 7.93 -9.25 -8.89
N THR A 85 7.69 -8.11 -9.53
CA THR A 85 8.12 -6.80 -9.03
C THR A 85 7.05 -6.19 -8.13
N GLN A 86 7.40 -5.18 -7.33
CA GLN A 86 6.45 -4.49 -6.45
C GLN A 86 5.25 -3.92 -7.23
N VAL A 87 5.44 -3.50 -8.48
CA VAL A 87 4.34 -2.94 -9.29
C VAL A 87 3.23 -3.96 -9.55
N ALA A 88 3.49 -5.27 -9.53
CA ALA A 88 2.45 -6.28 -9.67
C ALA A 88 1.46 -6.22 -8.48
N TYR A 89 1.96 -6.08 -7.27
CA TYR A 89 1.13 -5.91 -6.06
C TYR A 89 0.39 -4.57 -6.05
N VAL A 90 1.03 -3.50 -6.50
CA VAL A 90 0.36 -2.19 -6.65
C VAL A 90 -0.80 -2.28 -7.62
N ARG A 91 -0.62 -2.92 -8.79
CA ARG A 91 -1.69 -3.12 -9.78
C ARG A 91 -2.84 -3.95 -9.22
N ALA A 92 -2.54 -5.03 -8.51
CA ALA A 92 -3.56 -5.84 -7.85
C ALA A 92 -4.40 -5.03 -6.87
N MET A 93 -3.77 -4.18 -6.06
CA MET A 93 -4.48 -3.26 -5.15
C MET A 93 -5.38 -2.30 -5.92
N LEU A 94 -4.87 -1.68 -7.00
CA LEU A 94 -5.65 -0.75 -7.82
C LEU A 94 -6.85 -1.45 -8.48
N GLU A 95 -6.68 -2.66 -8.99
CA GLU A 95 -7.75 -3.46 -9.62
C GLU A 95 -8.85 -3.82 -8.62
N VAL A 96 -8.50 -4.24 -7.39
CA VAL A 96 -9.49 -4.51 -6.34
C VAL A 96 -10.22 -3.22 -5.95
N CYS A 97 -9.50 -2.12 -5.78
CA CYS A 97 -10.10 -0.84 -5.44
C CYS A 97 -11.03 -0.32 -6.55
N ASP A 98 -10.63 -0.47 -7.82
CA ASP A 98 -11.47 -0.12 -8.98
C ASP A 98 -12.76 -0.95 -9.01
N ARG A 99 -12.66 -2.27 -8.82
CA ARG A 99 -13.81 -3.18 -8.75
C ARG A 99 -14.87 -2.74 -7.74
N TYR A 100 -14.44 -2.20 -6.59
CA TYR A 100 -15.32 -1.78 -5.50
C TYR A 100 -15.55 -0.26 -5.43
N SER A 101 -15.04 0.50 -6.41
CA SER A 101 -15.08 1.98 -6.41
C SER A 101 -14.50 2.59 -5.13
N VAL A 102 -13.46 1.97 -4.58
CA VAL A 102 -12.75 2.45 -3.40
C VAL A 102 -11.68 3.45 -3.82
N PRO A 103 -11.66 4.66 -3.26
CA PRO A 103 -10.62 5.66 -3.55
C PRO A 103 -9.23 5.19 -3.16
N VAL A 104 -8.23 5.54 -3.97
CA VAL A 104 -6.81 5.22 -3.71
C VAL A 104 -5.96 6.49 -3.73
N ILE A 105 -5.10 6.65 -2.71
CA ILE A 105 -4.00 7.60 -2.72
C ILE A 105 -2.78 6.87 -3.26
N ASP A 106 -2.43 7.11 -4.52
CA ASP A 106 -1.32 6.42 -5.19
C ASP A 106 0.03 7.00 -4.78
N LEU A 107 0.59 6.48 -3.69
CA LEU A 107 1.93 6.86 -3.21
C LEU A 107 3.04 6.17 -4.00
N TYR A 108 2.78 5.04 -4.66
CA TYR A 108 3.76 4.40 -5.53
C TYR A 108 4.17 5.30 -6.69
N ALA A 109 3.18 5.90 -7.35
CA ALA A 109 3.42 6.79 -8.48
C ALA A 109 3.68 8.24 -8.06
N GLN A 110 3.11 8.70 -6.94
CA GLN A 110 2.98 10.14 -6.65
C GLN A 110 3.43 10.55 -5.23
N SER A 111 4.24 9.73 -4.53
CA SER A 111 4.74 10.09 -3.19
C SER A 111 5.61 11.36 -3.18
N GLY A 112 6.24 11.69 -4.31
CA GLY A 112 7.26 12.75 -4.40
C GLY A 112 8.61 12.32 -3.79
N ILE A 113 8.76 11.04 -3.43
CA ILE A 113 10.01 10.45 -2.93
C ILE A 113 10.41 9.33 -3.90
N SER A 114 11.65 9.39 -4.39
CA SER A 114 12.25 8.31 -5.18
C SER A 114 13.46 7.75 -4.44
N PRO A 115 13.44 6.49 -3.98
CA PRO A 115 14.60 5.87 -3.33
C PRO A 115 15.75 5.58 -4.30
N PHE A 116 15.52 5.72 -5.62
CA PHE A 116 16.52 5.57 -6.68
C PHE A 116 17.36 6.85 -6.92
N LEU A 117 16.93 7.98 -6.35
CA LEU A 117 17.71 9.22 -6.34
C LEU A 117 18.53 9.29 -5.05
N PRO A 118 19.88 9.35 -5.12
CA PRO A 118 20.72 9.34 -3.93
C PRO A 118 20.34 10.41 -2.89
N GLU A 119 20.01 11.60 -3.35
CA GLU A 119 19.62 12.74 -2.50
C GLU A 119 18.29 12.47 -1.78
N HIS A 120 17.31 11.85 -2.46
CA HIS A 120 16.04 11.47 -1.83
C HIS A 120 16.22 10.30 -0.88
N ARG A 121 17.08 9.34 -1.23
CA ARG A 121 17.36 8.21 -0.35
C ARG A 121 18.00 8.68 0.94
N GLU A 122 19.06 9.47 0.85
CA GLU A 122 19.78 10.00 2.01
C GLU A 122 18.86 10.81 2.93
N LEU A 123 18.04 11.68 2.37
CA LEU A 123 17.19 12.59 3.14
C LEU A 123 15.92 11.95 3.65
N TYR A 124 15.24 11.15 2.85
CA TYR A 124 13.87 10.67 3.12
C TYR A 124 13.77 9.19 3.45
N MET A 125 14.68 8.33 2.96
CA MET A 125 14.63 6.87 3.10
C MET A 125 16.03 6.29 3.30
N PRO A 126 16.74 6.63 4.40
CA PRO A 126 18.17 6.35 4.55
C PRO A 126 18.52 4.86 4.51
N ASP A 127 17.62 3.97 4.90
CA ASP A 127 17.82 2.53 4.78
C ASP A 127 17.19 1.92 3.51
N GLY A 128 16.68 2.76 2.61
CA GLY A 128 16.04 2.34 1.36
C GLY A 128 14.60 1.85 1.47
N LEU A 129 14.05 1.70 2.68
CA LEU A 129 12.72 1.14 2.97
C LEU A 129 11.88 2.04 3.89
N HIS A 130 12.43 2.46 5.03
CA HIS A 130 11.72 3.25 6.03
C HIS A 130 12.00 4.74 5.87
N TYR A 131 11.02 5.56 6.27
CA TYR A 131 11.13 7.01 6.13
C TYR A 131 11.86 7.63 7.31
N SER A 132 12.70 8.63 7.02
CA SER A 132 13.19 9.59 8.00
C SER A 132 12.06 10.52 8.48
N PRO A 133 12.26 11.32 9.54
CA PRO A 133 11.29 12.37 9.91
C PRO A 133 10.93 13.30 8.75
N ALA A 134 11.90 13.72 7.93
CA ALA A 134 11.66 14.53 6.74
C ALA A 134 10.85 13.78 5.65
N GLY A 135 11.07 12.47 5.53
CA GLY A 135 10.28 11.61 4.64
C GLY A 135 8.83 11.50 5.06
N TYR A 136 8.58 11.32 6.36
CA TYR A 136 7.20 11.32 6.90
C TYR A 136 6.52 12.66 6.72
N GLU A 137 7.19 13.78 6.97
CA GLU A 137 6.64 15.12 6.74
C GLU A 137 6.24 15.31 5.27
N ARG A 138 7.12 14.94 4.33
CA ARG A 138 6.84 15.02 2.91
C ARG A 138 5.65 14.18 2.49
N LEU A 139 5.53 12.95 3.00
CA LEU A 139 4.37 12.07 2.74
C LEU A 139 3.09 12.60 3.37
N ALA A 140 3.17 13.16 4.58
CA ALA A 140 2.01 13.67 5.31
C ALA A 140 1.24 14.72 4.49
N HIS A 141 1.92 15.63 3.81
CA HIS A 141 1.29 16.62 2.93
C HIS A 141 0.51 15.95 1.79
N ARG A 142 1.09 14.92 1.16
CA ARG A 142 0.44 14.18 0.06
C ARG A 142 -0.76 13.39 0.56
N ILE A 143 -0.60 12.70 1.68
CA ILE A 143 -1.67 11.91 2.31
C ILE A 143 -2.82 12.83 2.74
N ALA A 144 -2.54 13.93 3.42
CA ALA A 144 -3.55 14.90 3.86
C ALA A 144 -4.35 15.47 2.69
N ALA A 145 -3.68 15.82 1.58
CA ALA A 145 -4.36 16.29 0.38
C ALA A 145 -5.29 15.22 -0.22
N GLY A 146 -4.84 13.96 -0.30
CA GLY A 146 -5.63 12.83 -0.77
C GLY A 146 -6.84 12.55 0.13
N LEU A 147 -6.64 12.48 1.44
CA LEU A 147 -7.73 12.28 2.41
C LEU A 147 -8.74 13.42 2.36
N THR A 148 -8.29 14.67 2.24
CA THR A 148 -9.19 15.82 2.09
C THR A 148 -10.08 15.70 0.86
N ALA A 149 -9.55 15.20 -0.26
CA ALA A 149 -10.31 15.01 -1.49
C ALA A 149 -11.39 13.91 -1.35
N VAL A 150 -11.10 12.86 -0.58
CA VAL A 150 -12.02 11.72 -0.36
C VAL A 150 -13.05 12.02 0.74
N CYS A 151 -12.67 12.79 1.77
CA CYS A 151 -13.51 13.02 2.94
C CYS A 151 -14.49 14.22 2.80
N ARG A 152 -14.38 14.97 1.72
CA ARG A 152 -15.38 15.98 1.32
C ARG A 152 -16.54 15.30 0.60
#